data_50a40f7f1537f593b606200c27da7379
#
_entry.id   50a40f7f1537f593b606200c27da7379
#
_cell.length_a   1.000
_cell.length_b   1.000
_cell.length_c   1.000
_cell.angle_alpha   90.00
_cell.angle_beta   90.00
_cell.angle_gamma   90.00
#
_symmetry.space_group_name_H-M   'P 1'
#
loop_
_entity.id
_entity.type
_entity.pdbx_description
1 polymer ?
#
loop_
_entity_poly.entity_id
_entity_poly.type
_entity_poly.pdbx_seq_one_letter_code
_entity_poly.pdbx_strand_id
1 'polypeptide(L)'
;MKNTQNHLNMSYVWMICLVAACGGLLFGYDWVVIGGAKPFYEAYFGITDPAQSGWAMSSALAGCVFGALISGWCADRFGRKLPLIISAILFSASAWGTAVATHFDWFVFYRIVGGVGIGLASALSPMYIAEVSPAEKRGKFVAINQLTIVIGVLAAQLVNLMIADPVASSAT
;
A
#
# COMPACT_ATOMS: atom_id res chain seq x y z
N MET A 1 0.98 31.02 -36.32
CA MET A 1 1.21 30.28 -35.07
C MET A 1 0.89 28.81 -35.32
N LYS A 2 1.90 27.93 -35.47
CA LYS A 2 1.73 26.51 -35.69
C LYS A 2 1.24 25.86 -34.40
N ASN A 3 0.03 25.30 -34.44
CA ASN A 3 -0.58 24.53 -33.38
C ASN A 3 0.18 23.20 -33.28
N THR A 4 1.26 23.17 -32.51
CA THR A 4 1.94 21.94 -32.11
C THR A 4 1.08 21.29 -31.03
N GLN A 5 -0.01 20.67 -31.43
CA GLN A 5 -0.68 19.69 -30.60
C GLN A 5 0.32 18.54 -30.43
N ASN A 6 1.12 18.57 -29.36
CA ASN A 6 1.82 17.40 -28.90
C ASN A 6 0.73 16.32 -28.71
N HIS A 7 0.69 15.35 -29.61
CA HIS A 7 -0.15 14.17 -29.47
C HIS A 7 0.37 13.37 -28.26
N LEU A 8 -0.08 13.76 -27.07
CA LEU A 8 0.13 12.96 -25.88
C LEU A 8 -0.44 11.55 -26.17
N ASN A 9 0.43 10.56 -26.16
CA ASN A 9 0.00 9.20 -26.35
C ASN A 9 -0.87 8.80 -25.13
N MET A 10 -2.18 8.94 -25.27
CA MET A 10 -3.14 8.72 -24.19
C MET A 10 -3.04 7.30 -23.62
N SER A 11 -2.69 6.31 -24.44
CA SER A 11 -2.49 4.93 -23.98
C SER A 11 -1.30 4.85 -23.01
N TYR A 12 -0.23 5.61 -23.27
CA TYR A 12 0.93 5.69 -22.40
C TYR A 12 0.59 6.37 -21.06
N VAL A 13 -0.17 7.47 -21.09
CA VAL A 13 -0.65 8.15 -19.88
C VAL A 13 -1.53 7.22 -19.04
N TRP A 14 -2.45 6.48 -19.68
CA TRP A 14 -3.28 5.50 -18.99
C TRP A 14 -2.45 4.42 -18.30
N MET A 15 -1.46 3.87 -19.00
CA MET A 15 -0.60 2.83 -18.44
C MET A 15 0.19 3.32 -17.22
N ILE A 16 0.77 4.52 -17.29
CA ILE A 16 1.48 5.13 -16.17
C ILE A 16 0.55 5.35 -14.98
N CYS A 17 -0.64 5.92 -15.23
CA CYS A 17 -1.62 6.19 -14.17
C CYS A 17 -2.12 4.90 -13.50
N LEU A 18 -2.34 3.83 -14.27
CA LEU A 18 -2.74 2.53 -13.72
C LEU A 18 -1.62 1.92 -12.87
N VAL A 19 -0.38 1.95 -13.34
CA VAL A 19 0.77 1.46 -12.56
C VAL A 19 0.93 2.25 -11.26
N ALA A 20 0.82 3.56 -11.31
CA ALA A 20 0.87 4.39 -10.10
C ALA A 20 -0.32 4.12 -9.16
N ALA A 21 -1.51 3.88 -9.70
CA ALA A 21 -2.70 3.54 -8.94
C ALA A 21 -2.63 2.16 -8.24
N CYS A 22 -1.78 1.24 -8.73
CA CYS A 22 -1.51 -0.03 -8.03
C CYS A 22 -0.94 0.20 -6.62
N GLY A 23 -0.22 1.31 -6.38
CA GLY A 23 0.19 1.71 -5.03
C GLY A 23 -1.00 1.92 -4.10
N GLY A 24 -2.08 2.53 -4.59
CA GLY A 24 -3.34 2.67 -3.86
C GLY A 24 -4.01 1.33 -3.55
N LEU A 25 -4.03 0.42 -4.51
CA LEU A 25 -4.58 -0.92 -4.33
C LEU A 25 -3.84 -1.68 -3.22
N LEU A 26 -2.50 -1.65 -3.23
CA LEU A 26 -1.68 -2.28 -2.19
C LEU A 26 -1.92 -1.66 -0.81
N PHE A 27 -2.07 -0.34 -0.73
CA PHE A 27 -2.43 0.35 0.50
C PHE A 27 -3.76 -0.14 1.06
N GLY A 28 -4.81 -0.17 0.24
CA GLY A 28 -6.13 -0.64 0.66
C GLY A 28 -6.13 -2.11 1.08
N TYR A 29 -5.38 -2.94 0.37
CA TYR A 29 -5.26 -4.37 0.68
C TYR A 29 -4.54 -4.63 2.01
N ASP A 30 -3.37 -4.04 2.23
CA ASP A 30 -2.56 -4.27 3.44
C ASP A 30 -3.28 -3.86 4.71
N TRP A 31 -4.03 -2.76 4.65
CA TRP A 31 -4.79 -2.24 5.77
C TRP A 31 -5.84 -3.23 6.32
N VAL A 32 -6.49 -3.96 5.43
CA VAL A 32 -7.60 -4.85 5.78
C VAL A 32 -7.12 -6.29 6.02
N VAL A 33 -6.15 -6.76 5.24
CA VAL A 33 -5.67 -8.16 5.34
C VAL A 33 -5.09 -8.47 6.70
N ILE A 34 -4.43 -7.51 7.35
CA ILE A 34 -3.85 -7.70 8.69
C ILE A 34 -4.92 -7.94 9.76
N GLY A 35 -6.10 -7.34 9.59
CA GLY A 35 -7.24 -7.57 10.49
C GLY A 35 -7.72 -9.02 10.44
N GLY A 36 -7.82 -9.60 9.25
CA GLY A 36 -8.18 -11.02 9.08
C GLY A 36 -7.07 -11.99 9.49
N ALA A 37 -5.82 -11.57 9.36
CA ALA A 37 -4.68 -12.37 9.80
C ALA A 37 -4.48 -12.37 11.34
N LYS A 38 -5.20 -11.51 12.07
CA LYS A 38 -5.04 -11.34 13.52
C LYS A 38 -5.07 -12.63 14.32
N PRO A 39 -6.11 -13.50 14.23
CA PRO A 39 -6.17 -14.72 15.02
C PRO A 39 -5.01 -15.68 14.72
N PHE A 40 -4.48 -15.65 13.51
CA PHE A 40 -3.39 -16.53 13.08
C PHE A 40 -2.05 -16.10 13.66
N TYR A 41 -1.67 -14.83 13.56
CA TYR A 41 -0.38 -14.37 14.11
C TYR A 41 -0.41 -14.30 15.64
N GLU A 42 -1.56 -14.03 16.27
CA GLU A 42 -1.70 -14.10 17.73
C GLU A 42 -1.47 -15.54 18.24
N ALA A 43 -2.05 -16.53 17.56
CA ALA A 43 -1.82 -17.95 17.90
C ALA A 43 -0.37 -18.36 17.64
N TYR A 44 0.23 -17.93 16.52
CA TYR A 44 1.59 -18.30 16.13
C TYR A 44 2.65 -17.75 17.09
N PHE A 45 2.53 -16.49 17.49
CA PHE A 45 3.47 -15.82 18.42
C PHE A 45 3.09 -15.99 19.89
N GLY A 46 1.95 -16.63 20.22
CA GLY A 46 1.46 -16.80 21.58
C GLY A 46 1.10 -15.48 22.27
N ILE A 47 0.58 -14.51 21.51
CA ILE A 47 0.24 -13.17 22.01
C ILE A 47 -1.05 -13.27 22.83
N THR A 48 -0.95 -13.03 24.13
CA THR A 48 -2.09 -12.96 25.06
C THR A 48 -2.37 -11.52 25.53
N ASP A 49 -1.39 -10.64 25.39
CA ASP A 49 -1.49 -9.24 25.80
C ASP A 49 -2.16 -8.40 24.69
N PRO A 50 -3.31 -7.74 24.99
CA PRO A 50 -3.97 -6.82 24.07
C PRO A 50 -3.09 -5.67 23.58
N ALA A 51 -2.11 -5.22 24.39
CA ALA A 51 -1.19 -4.16 24.00
C ALA A 51 -0.23 -4.61 22.90
N GLN A 52 0.27 -5.85 22.96
CA GLN A 52 1.12 -6.43 21.91
C GLN A 52 0.35 -6.63 20.62
N SER A 53 -0.89 -7.12 20.70
CA SER A 53 -1.78 -7.26 19.54
C SER A 53 -2.06 -5.89 18.89
N GLY A 54 -2.37 -4.88 19.68
CA GLY A 54 -2.56 -3.51 19.22
C GLY A 54 -1.31 -2.94 18.54
N TRP A 55 -0.13 -3.20 19.10
CA TRP A 55 1.14 -2.77 18.51
C TRP A 55 1.44 -3.49 17.18
N ALA A 56 1.17 -4.77 17.07
CA ALA A 56 1.30 -5.52 15.82
C ALA A 56 0.47 -4.88 14.68
N MET A 57 -0.76 -4.45 14.99
CA MET A 57 -1.63 -3.79 14.01
C MET A 57 -1.19 -2.36 13.69
N SER A 58 -0.84 -1.56 14.70
CA SER A 58 -0.54 -0.14 14.56
C SER A 58 0.90 0.17 14.12
N SER A 59 1.81 -0.79 14.19
CA SER A 59 3.22 -0.60 13.83
C SER A 59 3.41 -0.11 12.38
N ALA A 60 2.62 -0.62 11.43
CA ALA A 60 2.65 -0.16 10.06
C ALA A 60 2.18 1.30 9.90
N LEU A 61 1.24 1.75 10.76
CA LEU A 61 0.82 3.16 10.79
C LEU A 61 1.96 4.08 11.21
N ALA A 62 2.72 3.69 12.24
CA ALA A 62 3.89 4.46 12.65
C ALA A 62 4.87 4.61 11.47
N GLY A 63 5.17 3.50 10.76
CA GLY A 63 5.96 3.55 9.54
C GLY A 63 5.37 4.45 8.46
N CYS A 64 4.05 4.40 8.25
CA CYS A 64 3.33 5.20 7.27
C CYS A 64 3.46 6.71 7.53
N VAL A 65 3.36 7.14 8.79
CA VAL A 65 3.57 8.54 9.18
C VAL A 65 4.98 9.00 8.80
N PHE A 66 6.02 8.21 9.12
CA PHE A 66 7.39 8.53 8.73
C PHE A 66 7.56 8.59 7.20
N GLY A 67 7.02 7.62 6.47
CA GLY A 67 7.05 7.59 5.02
C GLY A 67 6.38 8.81 4.40
N ALA A 68 5.21 9.21 4.90
CA ALA A 68 4.48 10.37 4.43
C ALA A 68 5.24 11.68 4.70
N LEU A 69 5.87 11.84 5.86
CA LEU A 69 6.67 13.02 6.19
C LEU A 69 7.89 13.19 5.26
N ILE A 70 8.55 12.07 4.93
CA ILE A 70 9.75 12.08 4.07
C ILE A 70 9.37 12.19 2.59
N SER A 71 8.15 11.85 2.21
CA SER A 71 7.71 11.77 0.82
C SER A 71 7.90 13.07 0.03
N GLY A 72 7.58 14.22 0.63
CA GLY A 72 7.75 15.53 0.01
C GLY A 72 9.22 15.82 -0.31
N TRP A 73 10.10 15.65 0.67
CA TRP A 73 11.53 15.84 0.50
C TRP A 73 12.13 14.91 -0.57
N CYS A 74 11.74 13.64 -0.55
CA CYS A 74 12.17 12.66 -1.55
C CYS A 74 11.68 13.05 -2.96
N ALA A 75 10.43 13.51 -3.07
CA ALA A 75 9.84 13.94 -4.33
C ALA A 75 10.58 15.13 -4.94
N ASP A 76 10.96 16.11 -4.13
CA ASP A 76 11.64 17.32 -4.59
C ASP A 76 13.08 17.05 -5.01
N ARG A 77 13.78 16.11 -4.31
CA ARG A 77 15.19 15.83 -4.59
C ARG A 77 15.40 14.79 -5.68
N PHE A 78 14.60 13.75 -5.74
CA PHE A 78 14.80 12.58 -6.62
C PHE A 78 13.70 12.44 -7.68
N GLY A 79 12.74 13.34 -7.70
CA GLY A 79 11.55 13.21 -8.54
C GLY A 79 10.57 12.17 -7.99
N ARG A 80 9.41 12.03 -8.62
CA ARG A 80 8.31 11.17 -8.11
C ARG A 80 8.52 9.69 -8.42
N LYS A 81 9.16 9.39 -9.57
CA LYS A 81 9.31 8.00 -10.05
C LYS A 81 10.21 7.15 -9.16
N LEU A 82 11.36 7.67 -8.73
CA LEU A 82 12.34 6.91 -7.97
C LEU A 82 11.82 6.55 -6.56
N PRO A 83 11.23 7.48 -5.78
CA PRO A 83 10.63 7.14 -4.50
C PRO A 83 9.46 6.15 -4.60
N LEU A 84 8.67 6.17 -5.69
CA LEU A 84 7.64 5.17 -5.94
C LEU A 84 8.23 3.76 -6.17
N ILE A 85 9.35 3.65 -6.87
CA ILE A 85 10.06 2.38 -7.04
C ILE A 85 10.60 1.89 -5.70
N ILE A 86 11.21 2.79 -4.91
CA ILE A 86 11.72 2.46 -3.57
C ILE A 86 10.57 1.98 -2.67
N SER A 87 9.42 2.64 -2.71
CA SER A 87 8.26 2.23 -1.93
C SER A 87 7.78 0.82 -2.28
N ALA A 88 7.79 0.46 -3.57
CA ALA A 88 7.43 -0.88 -4.03
C ALA A 88 8.43 -1.94 -3.53
N ILE A 89 9.73 -1.63 -3.54
CA ILE A 89 10.78 -2.52 -3.03
C ILE A 89 10.62 -2.71 -1.51
N LEU A 90 10.43 -1.63 -0.75
CA LEU A 90 10.22 -1.68 0.70
C LEU A 90 8.99 -2.50 1.06
N PHE A 91 7.89 -2.32 0.32
CA PHE A 91 6.67 -3.08 0.53
C PHE A 91 6.86 -4.57 0.23
N SER A 92 7.53 -4.90 -0.87
CA SER A 92 7.83 -6.30 -1.24
C SER A 92 8.74 -6.97 -0.21
N ALA A 93 9.77 -6.27 0.26
CA ALA A 93 10.67 -6.75 1.31
C ALA A 93 9.95 -6.96 2.63
N SER A 94 9.02 -6.05 2.98
CA SER A 94 8.17 -6.17 4.16
C SER A 94 7.25 -7.40 4.06
N ALA A 95 6.57 -7.59 2.93
CA ALA A 95 5.67 -8.72 2.73
C ALA A 95 6.42 -10.06 2.87
N TRP A 96 7.61 -10.16 2.26
CA TRP A 96 8.46 -11.34 2.42
C TRP A 96 8.93 -11.51 3.87
N GLY A 97 9.44 -10.43 4.48
CA GLY A 97 9.97 -10.47 5.84
C GLY A 97 8.92 -10.83 6.89
N THR A 98 7.68 -10.31 6.77
CA THR A 98 6.57 -10.68 7.66
C THR A 98 6.14 -12.14 7.49
N ALA A 99 6.22 -12.68 6.26
CA ALA A 99 5.87 -14.08 6.00
C ALA A 99 6.90 -15.07 6.60
N VAL A 100 8.18 -14.69 6.70
CA VAL A 100 9.27 -15.55 7.21
C VAL A 100 9.61 -15.24 8.68
N ALA A 101 8.98 -14.24 9.29
CA ALA A 101 9.28 -13.82 10.65
C ALA A 101 8.97 -14.93 11.66
N THR A 102 10.00 -15.37 12.41
CA THR A 102 9.88 -16.39 13.47
C THR A 102 9.70 -15.79 14.86
N HIS A 103 10.02 -14.51 15.04
CA HIS A 103 9.88 -13.76 16.28
C HIS A 103 9.02 -12.54 16.08
N PHE A 104 8.26 -12.17 17.11
CA PHE A 104 7.36 -11.03 17.08
C PHE A 104 8.05 -9.69 16.75
N ASP A 105 9.26 -9.45 17.28
CA ASP A 105 9.99 -8.20 17.06
C ASP A 105 10.37 -8.02 15.58
N TRP A 106 10.77 -9.10 14.89
CA TRP A 106 11.04 -9.07 13.45
C TRP A 106 9.78 -8.83 12.64
N PHE A 107 8.67 -9.44 13.02
CA PHE A 107 7.37 -9.19 12.41
C PHE A 107 7.01 -7.71 12.48
N VAL A 108 7.08 -7.10 13.67
CA VAL A 108 6.82 -5.68 13.89
C VAL A 108 7.79 -4.79 13.08
N PHE A 109 9.07 -5.13 13.07
CA PHE A 109 10.06 -4.39 12.28
C PHE A 109 9.73 -4.37 10.79
N TYR A 110 9.40 -5.51 10.20
CA TYR A 110 9.01 -5.57 8.79
C TYR A 110 7.68 -4.84 8.53
N ARG A 111 6.76 -4.85 9.46
CA ARG A 111 5.53 -4.05 9.39
C ARG A 111 5.82 -2.55 9.34
N ILE A 112 6.75 -2.05 10.14
CA ILE A 112 7.19 -0.64 10.11
C ILE A 112 7.83 -0.32 8.75
N VAL A 113 8.71 -1.18 8.24
CA VAL A 113 9.36 -1.00 6.93
C VAL A 113 8.33 -0.94 5.80
N GLY A 114 7.34 -1.84 5.83
CA GLY A 114 6.21 -1.82 4.89
C GLY A 114 5.39 -0.54 5.00
N GLY A 115 5.13 -0.11 6.23
CA GLY A 115 4.44 1.14 6.51
C GLY A 115 5.15 2.35 5.89
N VAL A 116 6.47 2.44 6.00
CA VAL A 116 7.25 3.51 5.33
C VAL A 116 7.04 3.49 3.81
N GLY A 117 7.10 2.31 3.19
CA GLY A 117 6.80 2.14 1.76
C GLY A 117 5.40 2.60 1.39
N ILE A 118 4.40 2.21 2.18
CA ILE A 118 3.00 2.62 2.00
C ILE A 118 2.85 4.14 2.15
N GLY A 119 3.47 4.73 3.18
CA GLY A 119 3.42 6.18 3.41
C GLY A 119 4.00 6.99 2.26
N LEU A 120 5.14 6.54 1.70
CA LEU A 120 5.72 7.12 0.48
C LEU A 120 4.75 7.00 -0.71
N ALA A 121 4.23 5.81 -0.97
CA ALA A 121 3.36 5.55 -2.12
C ALA A 121 2.03 6.32 -2.03
N SER A 122 1.41 6.38 -0.85
CA SER A 122 0.10 7.03 -0.65
C SER A 122 0.14 8.53 -0.95
N ALA A 123 1.25 9.20 -0.62
CA ALA A 123 1.43 10.61 -0.90
C ALA A 123 1.86 10.86 -2.36
N LEU A 124 2.77 10.04 -2.88
CA LEU A 124 3.39 10.27 -4.18
C LEU A 124 2.56 9.79 -5.37
N SER A 125 1.76 8.71 -5.20
CA SER A 125 0.96 8.16 -6.28
C SER A 125 -0.06 9.17 -6.84
N PRO A 126 -0.94 9.79 -6.04
CA PRO A 126 -1.88 10.77 -6.56
C PRO A 126 -1.18 12.03 -7.10
N MET A 127 -0.06 12.44 -6.50
CA MET A 127 0.75 13.56 -6.97
C MET A 127 1.32 13.26 -8.35
N TYR A 128 1.93 12.11 -8.55
CA TYR A 128 2.50 11.70 -9.83
C TYR A 128 1.42 11.58 -10.92
N ILE A 129 0.28 10.98 -10.59
CA ILE A 129 -0.88 10.90 -11.48
C ILE A 129 -1.34 12.29 -11.89
N ALA A 130 -1.44 13.23 -10.95
CA ALA A 130 -1.86 14.59 -11.23
C ALA A 130 -0.88 15.36 -12.15
N GLU A 131 0.42 15.09 -12.04
CA GLU A 131 1.46 15.73 -12.84
C GLU A 131 1.50 15.21 -14.29
N VAL A 132 1.35 13.90 -14.49
CA VAL A 132 1.41 13.29 -15.83
C VAL A 132 0.08 13.38 -16.59
N SER A 133 -1.00 13.68 -15.89
CA SER A 133 -2.34 13.71 -16.47
C SER A 133 -2.63 15.05 -17.18
N PRO A 134 -3.28 15.02 -18.36
CA PRO A 134 -3.79 16.24 -18.99
C PRO A 134 -4.73 17.00 -18.05
N ALA A 135 -4.64 18.33 -18.05
CA ALA A 135 -5.41 19.18 -17.13
C ALA A 135 -6.90 18.89 -17.12
N GLU A 136 -7.47 18.64 -18.31
CA GLU A 136 -8.91 18.33 -18.48
C GLU A 136 -9.35 17.00 -17.86
N LYS A 137 -8.44 16.05 -17.71
CA LYS A 137 -8.73 14.67 -17.23
C LYS A 137 -8.09 14.35 -15.88
N ARG A 138 -7.35 15.30 -15.29
CA ARG A 138 -6.60 15.11 -14.03
C ARG A 138 -7.45 14.57 -12.90
N GLY A 139 -8.60 15.18 -12.65
CA GLY A 139 -9.53 14.74 -11.61
C GLY A 139 -10.01 13.31 -11.81
N LYS A 140 -10.26 12.89 -13.06
CA LYS A 140 -10.66 11.53 -13.38
C LYS A 140 -9.56 10.51 -13.06
N PHE A 141 -8.31 10.80 -13.39
CA PHE A 141 -7.20 9.90 -13.11
C PHE A 141 -6.88 9.81 -11.61
N VAL A 142 -6.99 10.93 -10.88
CA VAL A 142 -6.84 10.89 -9.41
C VAL A 142 -8.00 10.12 -8.76
N ALA A 143 -9.23 10.25 -9.27
CA ALA A 143 -10.36 9.46 -8.79
C ALA A 143 -10.16 7.95 -9.02
N ILE A 144 -9.50 7.54 -10.11
CA ILE A 144 -9.15 6.14 -10.37
C ILE A 144 -8.20 5.61 -9.28
N ASN A 145 -7.24 6.42 -8.82
CA ASN A 145 -6.37 6.02 -7.71
C ASN A 145 -7.17 5.76 -6.42
N GLN A 146 -8.16 6.57 -6.11
CA GLN A 146 -9.05 6.33 -4.97
C GLN A 146 -9.90 5.06 -5.15
N LEU A 147 -10.37 4.82 -6.37
CA LEU A 147 -11.11 3.60 -6.70
C LEU A 147 -10.24 2.34 -6.49
N THR A 148 -8.97 2.38 -6.87
CA THR A 148 -8.07 1.23 -6.65
C THR A 148 -7.82 0.94 -5.18
N ILE A 149 -7.80 1.95 -4.29
CA ILE A 149 -7.73 1.75 -2.83
C ILE A 149 -8.96 0.95 -2.36
N VAL A 150 -10.17 1.36 -2.78
CA VAL A 150 -11.41 0.68 -2.41
C VAL A 150 -11.45 -0.76 -2.95
N ILE A 151 -10.98 -0.97 -4.18
CA ILE A 151 -10.86 -2.32 -4.76
C ILE A 151 -9.87 -3.17 -3.94
N GLY A 152 -8.75 -2.60 -3.47
CA GLY A 152 -7.80 -3.27 -2.60
C GLY A 152 -8.42 -3.71 -1.27
N VAL A 153 -9.19 -2.82 -0.63
CA VAL A 153 -9.99 -3.12 0.58
C VAL A 153 -10.95 -4.28 0.33
N LEU A 154 -11.70 -4.23 -0.77
CA LEU A 154 -12.65 -5.29 -1.12
C LEU A 154 -11.95 -6.63 -1.39
N ALA A 155 -10.84 -6.61 -2.12
CA ALA A 155 -10.05 -7.80 -2.40
C ALA A 155 -9.52 -8.44 -1.10
N ALA A 156 -9.02 -7.65 -0.15
CA ALA A 156 -8.57 -8.14 1.15
C ALA A 156 -9.71 -8.74 1.97
N GLN A 157 -10.92 -8.17 1.92
CA GLN A 157 -12.08 -8.72 2.58
C GLN A 157 -12.48 -10.08 2.03
N LEU A 158 -12.45 -10.23 0.69
CA LEU A 158 -12.72 -11.52 0.04
C LEU A 158 -11.69 -12.59 0.43
N VAL A 159 -10.40 -12.21 0.47
CA VAL A 159 -9.33 -13.13 0.90
C VAL A 159 -9.52 -13.52 2.37
N ASN A 160 -9.83 -12.57 3.25
CA ASN A 160 -10.09 -12.86 4.67
C ASN A 160 -11.29 -13.78 4.85
N LEU A 161 -12.35 -13.62 4.05
CA LEU A 161 -13.51 -14.50 4.06
C LEU A 161 -13.10 -15.93 3.65
N MET A 162 -12.35 -16.09 2.57
CA MET A 162 -11.89 -17.39 2.08
C MET A 162 -10.98 -18.12 3.09
N ILE A 163 -10.24 -17.38 3.91
CA ILE A 163 -9.38 -17.95 4.95
C ILE A 163 -10.21 -18.31 6.20
N ALA A 164 -11.25 -17.55 6.52
CA ALA A 164 -12.10 -17.78 7.68
C ALA A 164 -12.99 -19.02 7.53
N ASP A 165 -13.52 -19.28 6.34
CA ASP A 165 -14.44 -20.42 6.08
C ASP A 165 -13.86 -21.80 6.46
N PRO A 166 -12.63 -22.18 6.04
CA PRO A 166 -12.07 -23.49 6.39
C PRO A 166 -11.74 -23.62 7.88
N VAL A 167 -11.48 -22.51 8.58
CA VAL A 167 -11.23 -22.52 10.03
C VAL A 167 -12.54 -22.72 10.80
N ALA A 168 -13.62 -22.10 10.39
CA ALA A 168 -14.93 -22.30 10.97
C ALA A 168 -15.44 -23.74 10.80
N SER A 169 -15.20 -24.36 9.63
CA SER A 169 -15.60 -25.74 9.36
C SER A 169 -14.78 -26.78 10.08
N SER A 170 -13.57 -26.50 10.56
CA SER A 170 -12.70 -27.38 11.33
C SER A 170 -12.95 -27.33 12.85
N ALA A 171 -13.72 -26.33 13.31
CA ALA A 171 -14.03 -26.13 14.74
C ALA A 171 -15.39 -26.75 15.17
N THR A 172 -16.15 -27.30 14.23
CA THR A 172 -17.39 -28.07 14.45
C THR A 172 -17.15 -29.56 14.33
#